data_5a43f5298cec48fe82294b118dafcf26
#
_entry.id   5a43f5298cec48fe82294b118dafcf26
#
_cell.length_a   1.000
_cell.length_b   1.000
_cell.length_c   1.000
_cell.angle_alpha   90.00
_cell.angle_beta   90.00
_cell.angle_gamma   90.00
#
_symmetry.space_group_name_H-M   'P 1'
#
loop_
_entity.id
_entity.type
_entity.pdbx_description
1 polymer ?
#
loop_
_entity_poly.entity_id
_entity_poly.type
_entity_poly.pdbx_seq_one_letter_code
_entity_poly.pdbx_strand_id
1 'polypeptide(L)'
;MNKKWIVIPDVHGRRFWRDAVKGNETERIIFLGDYLDPYEEEGITPEKAFKELQDIIEFKRKHPENVTLLLGNHDLGYLEPAICTVRQDERKKARNRKLLLDNIELFDIISEERFSKQTILFSHAGLRTTWLRHNDWLFDTKNFHPGEINEIFHDEEGRKDLFISLADVSIFRGGFDKSGSVVWTDIEEFIYNNDELPGYIQIFGHTLHTGGAWVIDKHLWCLDCGKAFKVKPSADKSGIEIKEL
;
A
#
# COMPACT_ATOMS: atom_id res chain seq x y z
N MET A 1 2.67 -19.79 -17.62
CA MET A 1 2.51 -18.37 -18.02
C MET A 1 3.52 -17.55 -17.25
N ASN A 2 4.19 -16.59 -17.89
CA ASN A 2 5.05 -15.66 -17.16
C ASN A 2 4.14 -14.68 -16.42
N LYS A 3 4.03 -14.84 -15.10
CA LYS A 3 3.29 -13.89 -14.25
C LYS A 3 3.90 -12.49 -14.40
N LYS A 4 3.04 -11.48 -14.46
CA LYS A 4 3.40 -10.07 -14.48
C LYS A 4 2.44 -9.30 -13.62
N TRP A 5 2.94 -8.26 -12.98
CA TRP A 5 2.16 -7.36 -12.14
C TRP A 5 2.39 -5.93 -12.62
N ILE A 6 1.33 -5.16 -12.70
CA ILE A 6 1.38 -3.71 -12.85
C ILE A 6 1.19 -3.12 -11.47
N VAL A 7 2.17 -2.38 -10.99
CA VAL A 7 2.15 -1.78 -9.65
C VAL A 7 1.99 -0.29 -9.78
N ILE A 8 0.98 0.23 -9.12
CA ILE A 8 0.63 1.65 -9.07
C ILE A 8 0.87 2.11 -7.63
N PRO A 9 1.97 2.83 -7.35
CA PRO A 9 2.21 3.40 -6.03
C PRO A 9 1.26 4.57 -5.74
N ASP A 10 1.57 5.35 -4.75
CA ASP A 10 0.80 6.48 -4.21
C ASP A 10 0.16 7.34 -5.30
N VAL A 11 -1.17 7.35 -5.34
CA VAL A 11 -1.92 7.99 -6.43
C VAL A 11 -2.07 9.49 -6.23
N HIS A 12 -2.50 9.94 -5.04
CA HIS A 12 -2.72 11.35 -4.68
C HIS A 12 -3.45 12.16 -5.78
N GLY A 13 -4.44 11.53 -6.43
CA GLY A 13 -5.20 12.15 -7.52
C GLY A 13 -4.47 12.26 -8.85
N ARG A 14 -3.25 11.74 -8.96
CA ARG A 14 -2.48 11.69 -10.22
C ARG A 14 -3.11 10.70 -11.18
N ARG A 15 -2.84 10.87 -12.49
CA ARG A 15 -3.50 10.11 -13.56
C ARG A 15 -2.59 9.10 -14.25
N PHE A 16 -1.33 8.97 -13.84
CA PHE A 16 -0.36 8.07 -14.47
C PHE A 16 -0.82 6.60 -14.51
N TRP A 17 -1.67 6.19 -13.56
CA TRP A 17 -2.24 4.85 -13.52
C TRP A 17 -3.06 4.51 -14.78
N ARG A 18 -3.73 5.50 -15.40
CA ARG A 18 -4.58 5.29 -16.58
C ARG A 18 -3.79 4.79 -17.78
N ASP A 19 -2.61 5.37 -18.00
CA ASP A 19 -1.72 4.96 -19.09
C ASP A 19 -1.09 3.59 -18.78
N ALA A 20 -0.74 3.35 -17.52
CA ALA A 20 -0.14 2.09 -17.07
C ALA A 20 -1.08 0.88 -17.22
N VAL A 21 -2.40 1.05 -16.97
CA VAL A 21 -3.37 -0.04 -17.07
C VAL A 21 -3.85 -0.27 -18.52
N LYS A 22 -3.73 0.73 -19.38
CA LYS A 22 -4.19 0.65 -20.77
C LYS A 22 -3.44 -0.43 -21.53
N GLY A 23 -4.18 -1.45 -22.01
CA GLY A 23 -3.62 -2.62 -22.69
C GLY A 23 -2.98 -3.64 -21.75
N ASN A 24 -3.09 -3.46 -20.43
CA ASN A 24 -2.64 -4.39 -19.41
C ASN A 24 -3.80 -4.89 -18.52
N GLU A 25 -5.05 -4.71 -18.92
CA GLU A 25 -6.25 -4.99 -18.11
C GLU A 25 -6.40 -6.48 -17.75
N THR A 26 -5.71 -7.36 -18.47
CA THR A 26 -5.67 -8.80 -18.19
C THR A 26 -4.53 -9.22 -17.26
N GLU A 27 -3.60 -8.33 -16.97
CA GLU A 27 -2.51 -8.57 -15.99
C GLU A 27 -3.02 -8.35 -14.56
N ARG A 28 -2.26 -8.81 -13.58
CA ARG A 28 -2.53 -8.45 -12.17
C ARG A 28 -2.10 -7.00 -11.95
N ILE A 29 -3.02 -6.16 -11.47
CA ILE A 29 -2.81 -4.73 -11.23
C ILE A 29 -2.99 -4.47 -9.75
N ILE A 30 -1.98 -3.87 -9.12
CA ILE A 30 -1.96 -3.64 -7.67
C ILE A 30 -1.74 -2.16 -7.42
N PHE A 31 -2.72 -1.52 -6.80
CA PHE A 31 -2.60 -0.16 -6.27
C PHE A 31 -2.13 -0.22 -4.82
N LEU A 32 -1.10 0.56 -4.49
CA LEU A 32 -0.49 0.54 -3.16
C LEU A 32 -1.13 1.52 -2.16
N GLY A 33 -2.18 2.25 -2.56
CA GLY A 33 -2.90 3.17 -1.67
C GLY A 33 -2.68 4.64 -1.95
N ASP A 34 -3.05 5.46 -0.95
CA ASP A 34 -2.95 6.92 -0.98
C ASP A 34 -3.60 7.55 -2.22
N TYR A 35 -4.91 7.32 -2.35
CA TYR A 35 -5.65 7.78 -3.53
C TYR A 35 -5.97 9.28 -3.49
N LEU A 36 -6.14 9.82 -2.28
CA LEU A 36 -6.61 11.18 -2.01
C LEU A 36 -5.44 12.11 -1.60
N ASP A 37 -5.78 13.31 -1.17
CA ASP A 37 -4.85 14.30 -0.60
C ASP A 37 -3.69 14.67 -1.53
N PRO A 38 -3.99 15.26 -2.71
CA PRO A 38 -2.96 15.68 -3.66
C PRO A 38 -2.00 16.72 -3.06
N TYR A 39 -0.80 16.78 -3.57
CA TYR A 39 0.17 17.81 -3.22
C TYR A 39 -0.22 19.16 -3.86
N GLU A 40 -0.16 20.23 -3.09
CA GLU A 40 -0.58 21.58 -3.55
C GLU A 40 0.22 22.04 -4.77
N GLU A 41 1.53 21.76 -4.78
CA GLU A 41 2.45 22.11 -5.87
C GLU A 41 2.15 21.42 -7.19
N GLU A 42 1.41 20.32 -7.19
CA GLU A 42 1.03 19.60 -8.41
C GLU A 42 -0.22 20.21 -9.09
N GLY A 43 -0.91 21.13 -8.43
CA GLY A 43 -2.11 21.79 -8.97
C GLY A 43 -3.29 20.85 -9.19
N ILE A 44 -3.28 19.68 -8.54
CA ILE A 44 -4.40 18.73 -8.54
C ILE A 44 -5.39 19.15 -7.45
N THR A 45 -6.65 19.34 -7.84
CA THR A 45 -7.67 19.73 -6.84
C THR A 45 -8.21 18.51 -6.11
N PRO A 46 -8.72 18.67 -4.87
CA PRO A 46 -9.38 17.58 -4.13
C PRO A 46 -10.56 16.95 -4.89
N GLU A 47 -11.26 17.71 -5.72
CA GLU A 47 -12.34 17.21 -6.57
C GLU A 47 -11.82 16.27 -7.67
N LYS A 48 -10.67 16.61 -8.27
CA LYS A 48 -10.02 15.73 -9.25
C LYS A 48 -9.56 14.44 -8.58
N ALA A 49 -8.89 14.54 -7.42
CA ALA A 49 -8.46 13.36 -6.68
C ALA A 49 -9.64 12.45 -6.28
N PHE A 50 -10.75 13.04 -5.81
CA PHE A 50 -11.97 12.28 -5.52
C PHE A 50 -12.52 11.56 -6.76
N LYS A 51 -12.51 12.24 -7.91
CA LYS A 51 -12.96 11.64 -9.18
C LYS A 51 -12.04 10.50 -9.62
N GLU A 52 -10.74 10.64 -9.47
CA GLU A 52 -9.79 9.56 -9.78
C GLU A 52 -10.03 8.34 -8.88
N LEU A 53 -10.27 8.50 -7.58
CA LEU A 53 -10.63 7.39 -6.70
C LEU A 53 -11.94 6.71 -7.13
N GLN A 54 -12.98 7.48 -7.50
CA GLN A 54 -14.21 6.89 -8.03
C GLN A 54 -13.96 6.05 -9.29
N ASP A 55 -13.13 6.54 -10.20
CA ASP A 55 -12.80 5.84 -11.44
C ASP A 55 -11.95 4.57 -11.18
N ILE A 56 -11.06 4.60 -10.17
CA ILE A 56 -10.30 3.43 -9.73
C ILE A 56 -11.22 2.37 -9.10
N ILE A 57 -12.17 2.77 -8.26
CA ILE A 57 -13.19 1.87 -7.70
C ILE A 57 -14.02 1.23 -8.82
N GLU A 58 -14.45 2.02 -9.80
CA GLU A 58 -15.19 1.49 -10.95
C GLU A 58 -14.33 0.54 -11.79
N PHE A 59 -13.04 0.85 -11.96
CA PHE A 59 -12.08 -0.02 -12.64
C PHE A 59 -11.91 -1.36 -11.91
N LYS A 60 -11.79 -1.36 -10.58
CA LYS A 60 -11.79 -2.58 -9.74
C LYS A 60 -13.07 -3.40 -9.94
N ARG A 61 -14.23 -2.76 -9.96
CA ARG A 61 -15.52 -3.46 -10.19
C ARG A 61 -15.63 -4.11 -11.56
N LYS A 62 -15.03 -3.51 -12.58
CA LYS A 62 -14.97 -4.08 -13.94
C LYS A 62 -13.97 -5.23 -14.08
N HIS A 63 -12.93 -5.24 -13.24
CA HIS A 63 -11.84 -6.21 -13.30
C HIS A 63 -11.58 -6.83 -11.91
N PRO A 64 -12.59 -7.44 -11.26
CA PRO A 64 -12.52 -7.83 -9.85
C PRO A 64 -11.40 -8.84 -9.54
N GLU A 65 -11.10 -9.74 -10.48
CA GLU A 65 -10.09 -10.78 -10.32
C GLU A 65 -8.66 -10.27 -10.59
N ASN A 66 -8.52 -9.19 -11.35
CA ASN A 66 -7.21 -8.71 -11.80
C ASN A 66 -6.69 -7.52 -11.02
N VAL A 67 -7.58 -6.71 -10.45
CA VAL A 67 -7.22 -5.48 -9.73
C VAL A 67 -7.30 -5.69 -8.24
N THR A 68 -6.26 -5.29 -7.53
CA THR A 68 -6.21 -5.20 -6.05
C THR A 68 -6.04 -3.74 -5.67
N LEU A 69 -6.82 -3.29 -4.70
CA LEU A 69 -6.72 -1.94 -4.13
C LEU A 69 -6.25 -2.05 -2.69
N LEU A 70 -5.06 -1.55 -2.38
CA LEU A 70 -4.60 -1.45 -1.00
C LEU A 70 -4.94 -0.06 -0.42
N LEU A 71 -5.07 0.03 0.90
CA LEU A 71 -5.23 1.30 1.60
C LEU A 71 -3.87 1.81 2.07
N GLY A 72 -3.65 3.12 1.88
CA GLY A 72 -2.53 3.82 2.47
C GLY A 72 -2.92 4.59 3.74
N ASN A 73 -1.95 5.24 4.37
CA ASN A 73 -2.16 5.99 5.60
C ASN A 73 -3.11 7.19 5.40
N HIS A 74 -3.09 7.85 4.23
CA HIS A 74 -4.04 8.91 3.90
C HIS A 74 -5.49 8.38 3.81
N ASP A 75 -5.69 7.23 3.22
CA ASP A 75 -7.01 6.62 3.07
C ASP A 75 -7.57 6.19 4.45
N LEU A 76 -6.73 5.55 5.26
CA LEU A 76 -7.07 5.13 6.63
C LEU A 76 -7.40 6.32 7.54
N GLY A 77 -6.73 7.45 7.39
CA GLY A 77 -7.05 8.68 8.12
C GLY A 77 -8.47 9.20 7.88
N TYR A 78 -9.10 8.87 6.74
CA TYR A 78 -10.52 9.13 6.52
C TYR A 78 -11.43 8.10 7.20
N LEU A 79 -11.01 6.85 7.27
CA LEU A 79 -11.80 5.76 7.87
C LEU A 79 -11.81 5.86 9.39
N GLU A 80 -10.67 6.10 10.00
CA GLU A 80 -10.50 6.25 11.45
C GLU A 80 -9.68 7.52 11.77
N PRO A 81 -10.35 8.64 12.08
CA PRO A 81 -9.67 9.92 12.30
C PRO A 81 -8.67 9.93 13.46
N ALA A 82 -8.74 8.96 14.38
CA ALA A 82 -7.75 8.82 15.46
C ALA A 82 -6.39 8.31 14.95
N ILE A 83 -6.37 7.69 13.78
CA ILE A 83 -5.16 7.06 13.24
C ILE A 83 -4.12 8.09 12.82
N CYS A 84 -4.49 9.32 12.41
CA CYS A 84 -3.45 10.19 11.90
C CYS A 84 -3.80 11.63 11.59
N THR A 85 -2.77 12.47 11.77
CA THR A 85 -2.64 13.82 11.22
C THR A 85 -1.94 13.77 9.85
N VAL A 86 -2.59 13.24 8.84
CA VAL A 86 -2.17 13.44 7.44
C VAL A 86 -2.76 14.74 6.89
N ARG A 87 -2.17 15.27 5.80
CA ARG A 87 -2.78 16.37 5.06
C ARG A 87 -4.15 15.92 4.52
N GLN A 88 -5.23 16.42 5.10
CA GLN A 88 -6.60 16.11 4.68
C GLN A 88 -7.36 17.40 4.34
N ASP A 89 -8.21 17.35 3.32
CA ASP A 89 -9.20 18.39 3.12
C ASP A 89 -10.38 18.21 4.10
N GLU A 90 -10.33 18.90 5.22
CA GLU A 90 -11.36 18.86 6.26
C GLU A 90 -12.77 19.17 5.72
N ARG A 91 -12.89 20.00 4.68
CA ARG A 91 -14.18 20.33 4.06
C ARG A 91 -14.79 19.15 3.31
N LYS A 92 -13.96 18.19 2.90
CA LYS A 92 -14.33 17.03 2.09
C LYS A 92 -14.31 15.73 2.88
N LYS A 93 -13.86 15.76 4.13
CA LYS A 93 -13.64 14.59 4.97
C LYS A 93 -14.85 13.66 5.03
N ALA A 94 -16.04 14.19 5.29
CA ALA A 94 -17.26 13.38 5.36
C ALA A 94 -17.59 12.68 4.03
N ARG A 95 -17.39 13.38 2.90
CA ARG A 95 -17.61 12.83 1.55
C ARG A 95 -16.60 11.72 1.23
N ASN A 96 -15.32 11.97 1.50
CA ASN A 96 -14.23 11.04 1.22
C ASN A 96 -14.39 9.79 2.09
N ARG A 97 -14.66 9.96 3.39
CA ARG A 97 -14.99 8.86 4.31
C ARG A 97 -16.17 8.02 3.82
N LYS A 98 -17.25 8.67 3.39
CA LYS A 98 -18.42 7.96 2.88
C LYS A 98 -18.08 7.11 1.65
N LEU A 99 -17.31 7.65 0.70
CA LEU A 99 -16.91 6.90 -0.50
C LEU A 99 -16.09 5.65 -0.13
N LEU A 100 -15.12 5.78 0.78
CA LEU A 100 -14.29 4.66 1.23
C LEU A 100 -15.12 3.61 1.99
N LEU A 101 -16.00 4.04 2.91
CA LEU A 101 -16.84 3.12 3.68
C LEU A 101 -17.88 2.39 2.80
N ASP A 102 -18.49 3.09 1.85
CA ASP A 102 -19.47 2.48 0.92
C ASP A 102 -18.83 1.41 0.00
N ASN A 103 -17.49 1.32 0.00
CA ASN A 103 -16.71 0.42 -0.86
C ASN A 103 -15.62 -0.34 -0.10
N ILE A 104 -15.72 -0.41 1.22
CA ILE A 104 -14.66 -0.94 2.07
C ILE A 104 -14.27 -2.38 1.71
N GLU A 105 -15.22 -3.16 1.22
CA GLU A 105 -15.03 -4.55 0.79
C GLU A 105 -14.16 -4.71 -0.46
N LEU A 106 -13.87 -3.62 -1.18
CA LEU A 106 -13.01 -3.63 -2.37
C LEU A 106 -11.53 -3.41 -2.05
N PHE A 107 -11.24 -3.02 -0.81
CA PHE A 107 -9.90 -2.68 -0.37
C PHE A 107 -9.33 -3.73 0.56
N ASP A 108 -8.01 -3.86 0.53
CA ASP A 108 -7.19 -4.67 1.42
C ASP A 108 -6.10 -3.82 2.06
N ILE A 109 -5.39 -4.35 3.06
CA ILE A 109 -4.20 -3.72 3.65
C ILE A 109 -2.94 -4.23 2.98
N ILE A 110 -2.93 -5.50 2.61
CA ILE A 110 -1.79 -6.16 1.96
C ILE A 110 -2.25 -7.04 0.80
N SER A 111 -1.32 -7.46 -0.05
CA SER A 111 -1.56 -8.49 -1.07
C SER A 111 -0.34 -9.39 -1.22
N GLU A 112 -0.57 -10.69 -1.36
CA GLU A 112 0.47 -11.67 -1.59
C GLU A 112 0.36 -12.27 -2.99
N GLU A 113 1.49 -12.35 -3.70
CA GLU A 113 1.57 -12.98 -5.00
C GLU A 113 2.71 -14.00 -5.05
N ARG A 114 2.41 -15.22 -5.45
CA ARG A 114 3.39 -16.32 -5.49
C ARG A 114 3.89 -16.59 -6.89
N PHE A 115 5.20 -16.78 -7.02
CA PHE A 115 5.82 -17.28 -8.24
C PHE A 115 6.99 -18.20 -7.89
N SER A 116 7.07 -19.36 -8.56
CA SER A 116 8.08 -20.37 -8.22
C SER A 116 8.08 -20.72 -6.71
N LYS A 117 9.18 -20.45 -6.01
CA LYS A 117 9.33 -20.64 -4.56
C LYS A 117 9.34 -19.29 -3.79
N GLN A 118 9.06 -18.19 -4.48
CA GLN A 118 9.09 -16.85 -3.91
C GLN A 118 7.66 -16.33 -3.69
N THR A 119 7.50 -15.48 -2.70
CA THR A 119 6.27 -14.71 -2.46
C THR A 119 6.62 -13.23 -2.47
N ILE A 120 5.86 -12.45 -3.24
CA ILE A 120 5.90 -10.98 -3.18
C ILE A 120 4.81 -10.54 -2.22
N LEU A 121 5.16 -9.71 -1.27
CA LEU A 121 4.23 -9.00 -0.40
C LEU A 121 4.13 -7.55 -0.90
N PHE A 122 2.93 -7.14 -1.23
CA PHE A 122 2.60 -5.76 -1.56
C PHE A 122 1.89 -5.13 -0.37
N SER A 123 2.33 -3.97 0.04
CA SER A 123 1.71 -3.16 1.09
C SER A 123 1.95 -1.68 0.80
N HIS A 124 1.31 -0.81 1.56
CA HIS A 124 1.54 0.62 1.36
C HIS A 124 2.97 1.05 1.75
N ALA A 125 3.44 0.68 2.96
CA ALA A 125 4.70 1.17 3.50
C ALA A 125 5.73 0.08 3.86
N GLY A 126 5.41 -1.20 3.66
CA GLY A 126 6.26 -2.33 4.04
C GLY A 126 5.95 -2.88 5.43
N LEU A 127 6.19 -4.17 5.61
CA LEU A 127 5.86 -4.91 6.84
C LEU A 127 7.14 -5.31 7.58
N ARG A 128 7.24 -4.88 8.85
CA ARG A 128 8.38 -5.11 9.73
C ARG A 128 8.06 -6.08 10.86
N THR A 129 9.01 -6.95 11.19
CA THR A 129 8.86 -7.88 12.32
C THR A 129 8.80 -7.16 13.67
N THR A 130 9.42 -5.99 13.80
CA THR A 130 9.34 -5.18 15.01
C THR A 130 7.92 -4.68 15.26
N TRP A 131 7.23 -4.22 14.23
CA TRP A 131 5.82 -3.81 14.37
C TRP A 131 4.93 -4.98 14.78
N LEU A 132 5.08 -6.16 14.18
CA LEU A 132 4.33 -7.35 14.55
C LEU A 132 4.55 -7.73 16.02
N ARG A 133 5.79 -7.65 16.52
CA ARG A 133 6.10 -7.97 17.93
C ARG A 133 5.52 -6.96 18.90
N HIS A 134 5.41 -5.68 18.51
CA HIS A 134 4.75 -4.66 19.35
C HIS A 134 3.25 -4.88 19.45
N ASN A 135 2.68 -5.52 18.44
CA ASN A 135 1.26 -5.81 18.32
C ASN A 135 0.96 -7.31 18.55
N ASP A 136 1.74 -8.00 19.40
CA ASP A 136 1.57 -9.42 19.74
C ASP A 136 0.27 -9.72 20.51
N TRP A 137 -0.42 -8.69 20.98
CA TRP A 137 -1.77 -8.76 21.51
C TRP A 137 -2.84 -8.97 20.42
N LEU A 138 -2.52 -8.61 19.16
CA LEU A 138 -3.40 -8.76 18.00
C LEU A 138 -2.97 -9.93 17.10
N PHE A 139 -1.64 -10.16 16.96
CA PHE A 139 -1.07 -11.14 16.04
C PHE A 139 -0.37 -12.27 16.78
N ASP A 140 -0.64 -13.53 16.40
CA ASP A 140 0.20 -14.65 16.82
C ASP A 140 1.54 -14.64 16.06
N THR A 141 2.52 -13.94 16.61
CA THR A 141 3.83 -13.73 15.94
C THR A 141 4.60 -15.03 15.65
N LYS A 142 4.22 -16.17 16.24
CA LYS A 142 4.84 -17.48 15.98
C LYS A 142 4.29 -18.16 14.75
N ASN A 143 3.00 -17.97 14.49
CA ASN A 143 2.29 -18.58 13.37
C ASN A 143 1.77 -17.54 12.36
N PHE A 144 2.24 -16.29 12.47
CA PHE A 144 1.79 -15.18 11.65
C PHE A 144 1.95 -15.46 10.15
N HIS A 145 0.92 -15.15 9.41
CA HIS A 145 0.96 -15.02 7.95
C HIS A 145 0.34 -13.68 7.53
N PRO A 146 0.91 -13.00 6.53
CA PRO A 146 0.46 -11.64 6.18
C PRO A 146 -1.03 -11.53 5.89
N GLY A 147 -1.64 -12.56 5.29
CA GLY A 147 -3.08 -12.60 5.02
C GLY A 147 -3.97 -12.37 6.24
N GLU A 148 -3.48 -12.70 7.45
CA GLU A 148 -4.19 -12.47 8.73
C GLU A 148 -4.57 -10.99 8.91
N ILE A 149 -3.75 -10.05 8.40
CA ILE A 149 -4.07 -8.62 8.46
C ILE A 149 -5.36 -8.31 7.70
N ASN A 150 -5.55 -8.90 6.52
CA ASN A 150 -6.78 -8.71 5.74
C ASN A 150 -7.97 -9.44 6.39
N GLU A 151 -7.77 -10.63 6.96
CA GLU A 151 -8.81 -11.35 7.68
C GLU A 151 -9.36 -10.50 8.83
N ILE A 152 -8.49 -9.89 9.62
CA ILE A 152 -8.88 -8.96 10.70
C ILE A 152 -9.51 -7.69 10.12
N PHE A 153 -8.98 -7.15 9.00
CA PHE A 153 -9.52 -5.95 8.36
C PHE A 153 -10.96 -6.15 7.87
N HIS A 154 -11.30 -7.31 7.35
CA HIS A 154 -12.64 -7.61 6.85
C HIS A 154 -13.63 -8.05 7.95
N ASP A 155 -13.13 -8.39 9.16
CA ASP A 155 -13.98 -8.56 10.33
C ASP A 155 -14.30 -7.19 10.96
N GLU A 156 -15.58 -6.88 11.17
CA GLU A 156 -16.01 -5.55 11.62
C GLU A 156 -15.52 -5.23 13.05
N GLU A 157 -15.47 -6.22 13.93
CA GLU A 157 -14.98 -6.04 15.30
C GLU A 157 -13.45 -5.98 15.33
N GLY A 158 -12.78 -6.93 14.67
CA GLY A 158 -11.33 -6.99 14.58
C GLY A 158 -10.71 -5.78 13.90
N ARG A 159 -11.42 -5.19 12.93
CA ARG A 159 -10.98 -3.97 12.24
C ARG A 159 -10.70 -2.80 13.19
N LYS A 160 -11.44 -2.67 14.29
CA LYS A 160 -11.22 -1.60 15.28
C LYS A 160 -9.89 -1.79 15.98
N ASP A 161 -9.58 -3.04 16.36
CA ASP A 161 -8.30 -3.38 16.98
C ASP A 161 -7.15 -3.21 15.99
N LEU A 162 -7.35 -3.66 14.74
CA LEU A 162 -6.37 -3.44 13.68
C LEU A 162 -6.10 -1.95 13.44
N PHE A 163 -7.11 -1.10 13.46
CA PHE A 163 -6.92 0.34 13.30
C PHE A 163 -6.07 0.96 14.41
N ILE A 164 -6.17 0.48 15.65
CA ILE A 164 -5.28 0.89 16.75
C ILE A 164 -3.83 0.54 16.40
N SER A 165 -3.59 -0.68 15.94
CA SER A 165 -2.25 -1.14 15.52
C SER A 165 -1.72 -0.39 14.29
N LEU A 166 -2.58 -0.10 13.30
CA LEU A 166 -2.21 0.66 12.10
C LEU A 166 -1.88 2.14 12.39
N ALA A 167 -2.27 2.66 13.57
CA ALA A 167 -1.95 4.03 13.99
C ALA A 167 -0.49 4.21 14.47
N ASP A 168 0.29 3.14 14.58
CA ASP A 168 1.70 3.21 15.00
C ASP A 168 2.52 4.02 13.99
N VAL A 169 3.07 5.14 14.42
CA VAL A 169 3.91 6.05 13.65
C VAL A 169 5.25 6.23 14.35
N SER A 170 6.33 5.81 13.71
CA SER A 170 7.67 5.91 14.28
C SER A 170 8.23 7.34 14.29
N ILE A 171 9.35 7.51 15.00
CA ILE A 171 10.07 8.78 15.07
C ILE A 171 10.55 9.27 13.70
N PHE A 172 10.80 8.38 12.74
CA PHE A 172 11.20 8.72 11.36
C PHE A 172 10.10 9.47 10.60
N ARG A 173 8.85 9.30 11.03
CA ARG A 173 7.67 9.99 10.49
C ARG A 173 7.06 11.01 11.47
N GLY A 174 7.82 11.37 12.51
CA GLY A 174 7.39 12.38 13.50
C GLY A 174 6.43 11.84 14.55
N GLY A 175 6.24 10.54 14.64
CA GLY A 175 5.49 9.88 15.70
C GLY A 175 6.34 9.56 16.93
N PHE A 176 5.84 8.68 17.80
CA PHE A 176 6.47 8.31 19.06
C PHE A 176 6.66 6.80 19.22
N ASP A 177 6.18 6.00 18.26
CA ASP A 177 6.24 4.57 18.33
C ASP A 177 7.62 4.04 17.94
N LYS A 178 7.95 2.85 18.40
CA LYS A 178 9.25 2.22 18.11
C LYS A 178 9.36 1.73 16.67
N SER A 179 8.23 1.58 16.00
CA SER A 179 8.13 1.14 14.62
C SER A 179 6.89 1.73 13.98
N GLY A 180 7.00 2.12 12.72
CA GLY A 180 5.83 2.39 11.90
C GLY A 180 5.07 1.09 11.60
N SER A 181 3.74 1.21 11.43
CA SER A 181 2.88 0.12 10.96
C SER A 181 3.11 -0.18 9.47
N VAL A 182 2.46 -1.21 8.96
CA VAL A 182 2.51 -1.60 7.54
C VAL A 182 2.06 -0.48 6.56
N VAL A 183 1.47 0.60 7.07
CA VAL A 183 1.08 1.81 6.31
C VAL A 183 1.84 3.07 6.72
N TRP A 184 2.76 2.98 7.69
CA TRP A 184 3.51 4.12 8.23
C TRP A 184 5.02 3.89 8.33
N THR A 185 5.52 2.70 7.99
CA THR A 185 6.95 2.40 8.02
C THR A 185 7.69 3.36 7.08
N ASP A 186 8.73 4.00 7.60
CA ASP A 186 9.67 4.74 6.76
C ASP A 186 10.73 3.81 6.17
N ILE A 187 11.20 4.11 4.96
CA ILE A 187 12.26 3.33 4.32
C ILE A 187 13.54 3.29 5.16
N GLU A 188 13.84 4.35 5.91
CA GLU A 188 15.00 4.42 6.80
C GLU A 188 14.92 3.39 7.94
N GLU A 189 13.72 3.03 8.37
CA GLU A 189 13.54 1.99 9.39
C GLU A 189 14.06 0.63 8.91
N PHE A 190 13.88 0.30 7.64
CA PHE A 190 14.46 -0.91 7.05
C PHE A 190 15.99 -0.81 6.94
N ILE A 191 16.50 0.35 6.50
CA ILE A 191 17.93 0.57 6.33
C ILE A 191 18.70 0.43 7.66
N TYR A 192 18.15 1.00 8.76
CA TYR A 192 18.82 1.00 10.04
C TYR A 192 18.62 -0.26 10.88
N ASN A 193 17.47 -0.95 10.72
CA ASN A 193 17.15 -2.05 11.64
C ASN A 193 17.21 -3.44 11.01
N ASN A 194 17.15 -3.54 9.67
CA ASN A 194 17.23 -4.80 8.93
C ASN A 194 16.28 -5.87 9.50
N ASP A 195 15.01 -5.49 9.70
CA ASP A 195 13.98 -6.29 10.37
C ASP A 195 12.73 -6.53 9.50
N GLU A 196 12.93 -6.57 8.18
CA GLU A 196 11.90 -6.98 7.23
C GLU A 196 11.33 -8.36 7.54
N LEU A 197 10.12 -8.63 7.08
CA LEU A 197 9.49 -9.94 7.25
C LEU A 197 10.26 -10.99 6.43
N PRO A 198 10.83 -12.03 7.07
CA PRO A 198 11.63 -13.02 6.35
C PRO A 198 10.83 -13.85 5.35
N GLY A 199 11.45 -14.19 4.22
CA GLY A 199 10.86 -15.08 3.21
C GLY A 199 9.99 -14.39 2.17
N TYR A 200 9.89 -13.07 2.22
CA TYR A 200 9.13 -12.25 1.28
C TYR A 200 10.03 -11.30 0.51
N ILE A 201 9.66 -11.07 -0.75
CA ILE A 201 10.09 -9.88 -1.49
C ILE A 201 9.01 -8.83 -1.24
N GLN A 202 9.36 -7.69 -0.66
CA GLN A 202 8.40 -6.64 -0.34
C GLN A 202 8.46 -5.51 -1.38
N ILE A 203 7.28 -5.11 -1.86
CA ILE A 203 7.10 -3.96 -2.76
C ILE A 203 6.11 -3.01 -2.10
N PHE A 204 6.52 -1.75 -1.93
CA PHE A 204 5.74 -0.74 -1.23
C PHE A 204 5.95 0.67 -1.82
N GLY A 205 5.17 1.64 -1.36
CA GLY A 205 5.21 3.06 -1.71
C GLY A 205 5.60 3.94 -0.53
N HIS A 206 4.74 4.94 -0.21
CA HIS A 206 4.74 5.77 0.99
C HIS A 206 5.93 6.73 1.16
N THR A 207 7.16 6.30 0.91
CA THR A 207 8.32 7.18 1.03
C THR A 207 8.66 7.79 -0.32
N LEU A 208 8.18 9.02 -0.52
CA LEU A 208 8.39 9.75 -1.78
C LEU A 208 9.88 9.96 -2.06
N HIS A 209 10.29 9.60 -3.26
CA HIS A 209 11.66 9.79 -3.73
C HIS A 209 11.71 10.14 -5.23
N THR A 210 12.87 10.50 -5.73
CA THR A 210 13.12 10.81 -7.15
C THR A 210 13.94 9.71 -7.80
N GLY A 211 13.75 9.49 -9.09
CA GLY A 211 14.66 8.69 -9.90
C GLY A 211 14.27 7.25 -10.20
N GLY A 212 13.01 6.85 -9.95
CA GLY A 212 12.52 5.51 -10.29
C GLY A 212 12.51 4.56 -9.08
N ALA A 213 12.41 3.26 -9.29
CA ALA A 213 12.35 2.28 -8.19
C ALA A 213 13.56 2.37 -7.27
N TRP A 214 13.33 2.53 -5.99
CA TRP A 214 14.41 2.49 -4.98
C TRP A 214 14.58 1.08 -4.44
N VAL A 215 15.74 0.50 -4.72
CA VAL A 215 16.11 -0.83 -4.26
C VAL A 215 16.94 -0.68 -3.00
N ILE A 216 16.42 -1.11 -1.86
CA ILE A 216 17.16 -1.13 -0.59
C ILE A 216 18.09 -2.35 -0.60
N ASP A 217 17.49 -3.49 -0.94
CA ASP A 217 18.20 -4.73 -1.26
C ASP A 217 17.39 -5.56 -2.27
N LYS A 218 17.82 -6.78 -2.57
CA LYS A 218 17.12 -7.66 -3.50
C LYS A 218 15.69 -8.07 -3.07
N HIS A 219 15.32 -7.80 -1.82
CA HIS A 219 14.04 -8.17 -1.23
C HIS A 219 13.15 -6.97 -0.90
N LEU A 220 13.67 -5.74 -0.89
CA LEU A 220 12.95 -4.54 -0.49
C LEU A 220 12.97 -3.47 -1.59
N TRP A 221 11.78 -3.09 -2.06
CA TRP A 221 11.59 -2.17 -3.18
C TRP A 221 10.57 -1.09 -2.84
N CYS A 222 11.02 0.15 -2.77
CA CYS A 222 10.13 1.32 -2.65
C CYS A 222 9.87 1.92 -4.03
N LEU A 223 8.60 2.15 -4.36
CA LEU A 223 8.18 2.59 -5.70
C LEU A 223 7.54 3.98 -5.73
N ASP A 224 7.40 4.68 -4.60
CA ASP A 224 6.74 6.00 -4.58
C ASP A 224 7.60 7.08 -5.24
N CYS A 225 7.42 7.24 -6.54
CA CYS A 225 8.07 8.29 -7.33
C CYS A 225 7.15 8.91 -8.40
N GLY A 226 5.83 8.75 -8.24
CA GLY A 226 4.83 9.30 -9.17
C GLY A 226 4.75 8.57 -10.52
N LYS A 227 5.20 7.31 -10.60
CA LYS A 227 5.23 6.48 -11.79
C LYS A 227 4.70 5.08 -11.51
N ALA A 228 4.25 4.39 -12.56
CA ALA A 228 3.85 2.99 -12.49
C ALA A 228 4.96 2.06 -12.91
N PHE A 229 4.88 0.81 -12.47
CA PHE A 229 5.92 -0.18 -12.73
C PHE A 229 5.35 -1.51 -13.21
N LYS A 230 6.07 -2.14 -14.13
CA LYS A 230 5.88 -3.54 -14.48
C LYS A 230 6.86 -4.39 -13.70
N VAL A 231 6.34 -5.33 -12.92
CA VAL A 231 7.09 -6.30 -12.14
C VAL A 231 6.95 -7.67 -12.79
N LYS A 232 8.01 -8.44 -12.87
CA LYS A 232 8.00 -9.83 -13.35
C LYS A 232 9.08 -10.64 -12.63
N PRO A 233 8.95 -11.98 -12.57
CA PRO A 233 10.03 -12.82 -12.11
C PRO A 233 11.31 -12.60 -12.92
N SER A 234 12.47 -12.63 -12.27
CA SER A 234 13.78 -12.67 -12.94
C SER A 234 13.91 -13.94 -13.79
N ALA A 235 14.81 -13.93 -14.76
CA ALA A 235 14.99 -15.05 -15.69
C ALA A 235 15.31 -16.38 -14.97
N ASP A 236 16.08 -16.32 -13.89
CA ASP A 236 16.43 -17.47 -13.02
C ASP A 236 15.36 -17.78 -11.96
N LYS A 237 14.30 -16.96 -11.87
CA LYS A 237 13.22 -17.05 -10.90
C LYS A 237 13.65 -16.98 -9.41
N SER A 238 14.84 -16.44 -9.14
CA SER A 238 15.34 -16.25 -7.78
C SER A 238 14.91 -14.92 -7.16
N GLY A 239 14.39 -13.98 -7.98
CA GLY A 239 13.95 -12.65 -7.60
C GLY A 239 13.01 -12.05 -8.63
N ILE A 240 12.94 -10.73 -8.66
CA ILE A 240 12.09 -9.96 -9.56
C ILE A 240 12.90 -8.96 -10.38
N GLU A 241 12.36 -8.59 -11.53
CA GLU A 241 12.79 -7.46 -12.34
C GLU A 241 11.67 -6.41 -12.33
N ILE A 242 12.03 -5.15 -12.11
CA ILE A 242 11.11 -4.02 -12.10
C ILE A 242 11.49 -3.07 -13.23
N LYS A 243 10.49 -2.65 -14.00
CA LYS A 243 10.63 -1.68 -15.10
C LYS A 243 9.57 -0.61 -14.97
N GLU A 244 9.97 0.64 -15.07
CA GLU A 244 9.08 1.80 -15.19
C GLU A 244 8.24 1.71 -16.48
N LEU A 245 6.98 2.18 -16.43
CA LEU A 245 5.99 2.21 -17.52
C LEU A 245 5.77 3.62 -18.05
#